data_94e0ab74b30e090e4316b4e4854db1a2
#
_entry.id   94e0ab74b30e090e4316b4e4854db1a2
#
_cell.length_a   1.000
_cell.length_b   1.000
_cell.length_c   1.000
_cell.angle_alpha   90.00
_cell.angle_beta   90.00
_cell.angle_gamma   90.00
#
_symmetry.space_group_name_H-M   'P 1'
#
loop_
_entity.id
_entity.type
_entity.pdbx_description
1 polymer ?
#
loop_
_entity_poly.entity_id
_entity_poly.type
_entity_poly.pdbx_seq_one_letter_code
_entity_poly.pdbx_strand_id
1 'polypeptide(L)'
;SGSRLKLQIADKATPGFHVSPAHADRGDGKGERNTVYIGRYHCHTSNWKSQSGGKPKANITRSAARNGIHGLGGTIWQSDIQIRMTIWMLYLVEFADWNSQKTIGKGCGDNSAPGNMGYTDSMPYHTGTTQNSRDSYGLGTQYRNIEGLWDNVYDWGDGCYYNSAGLNIIMNPNNFSDTSGGTAVGVPTSGWPSAFAVATKSGLEWCIYPTATGGSETTYSSDAWVFNASY
;
A
#
# COMPACT_ATOMS: atom_id res chain seq x y z
N SER A 1 24.85 -5.50 -16.23
CA SER A 1 23.60 -6.27 -16.35
C SER A 1 22.84 -6.12 -15.05
N GLY A 2 21.72 -5.39 -15.08
CA GLY A 2 20.88 -5.21 -13.89
C GLY A 2 20.27 -6.54 -13.45
N SER A 3 20.19 -6.77 -12.15
CA SER A 3 19.45 -7.89 -11.57
C SER A 3 17.97 -7.78 -11.97
N ARG A 4 17.40 -8.86 -12.48
CA ARG A 4 15.96 -8.89 -12.81
C ARG A 4 15.19 -9.46 -11.63
N LEU A 5 14.19 -8.71 -11.16
CA LEU A 5 13.22 -9.23 -10.21
C LEU A 5 12.31 -10.24 -10.94
N LYS A 6 12.16 -11.42 -10.35
CA LYS A 6 11.16 -12.42 -10.79
C LYS A 6 10.08 -12.49 -9.74
N LEU A 7 8.84 -12.33 -10.16
CA LEU A 7 7.65 -12.49 -9.34
C LEU A 7 6.85 -13.68 -9.86
N GLN A 8 6.29 -14.49 -8.97
CA GLN A 8 5.39 -15.57 -9.33
C GLN A 8 4.34 -15.79 -8.24
N ILE A 9 3.19 -16.31 -8.66
CA ILE A 9 2.18 -16.87 -7.76
C ILE A 9 2.36 -18.38 -7.79
N ALA A 10 2.51 -19.00 -6.62
CA ALA A 10 2.69 -20.44 -6.48
C ALA A 10 1.87 -20.95 -5.28
N ASP A 11 1.45 -22.21 -5.36
CA ASP A 11 0.70 -22.93 -4.31
C ASP A 11 1.61 -23.52 -3.22
N LYS A 12 2.91 -23.49 -3.45
CA LYS A 12 3.95 -24.03 -2.55
C LYS A 12 5.27 -23.29 -2.72
N ALA A 13 6.16 -23.49 -1.74
CA ALA A 13 7.51 -22.94 -1.79
C ALA A 13 8.25 -23.38 -3.07
N THR A 14 8.86 -22.42 -3.74
CA THR A 14 9.65 -22.65 -4.95
C THR A 14 11.11 -22.38 -4.65
N PRO A 15 12.04 -23.30 -4.97
CA PRO A 15 13.47 -23.10 -4.71
C PRO A 15 13.98 -21.80 -5.34
N GLY A 16 14.73 -21.02 -4.55
CA GLY A 16 15.28 -19.74 -4.97
C GLY A 16 14.30 -18.56 -4.96
N PHE A 17 13.07 -18.78 -4.52
CA PHE A 17 12.09 -17.71 -4.27
C PHE A 17 11.83 -17.54 -2.77
N HIS A 18 11.40 -16.38 -2.41
CA HIS A 18 11.02 -16.00 -1.05
C HIS A 18 9.58 -15.50 -1.03
N VAL A 19 8.93 -15.65 0.11
CA VAL A 19 7.57 -15.14 0.29
C VAL A 19 7.54 -13.61 0.22
N SER A 20 6.42 -13.06 -0.17
CA SER A 20 6.25 -11.61 -0.24
C SER A 20 6.32 -10.95 1.14
N PRO A 21 6.63 -9.65 1.25
CA PRO A 21 6.88 -8.98 2.53
C PRO A 21 5.78 -9.13 3.58
N ALA A 22 4.51 -9.17 3.17
CA ALA A 22 3.39 -9.35 4.11
C ALA A 22 3.37 -10.77 4.72
N HIS A 23 3.88 -11.77 4.00
CA HIS A 23 3.92 -13.17 4.43
C HIS A 23 5.24 -13.55 5.12
N ALA A 24 6.28 -12.75 5.00
CA ALA A 24 7.58 -12.98 5.60
C ALA A 24 7.51 -13.01 7.14
N ASP A 25 8.51 -13.64 7.76
CA ASP A 25 8.74 -13.46 9.19
C ASP A 25 9.11 -12.00 9.46
N ARG A 26 8.27 -11.33 10.22
CA ARG A 26 8.39 -9.92 10.53
C ARG A 26 9.07 -9.63 11.87
N GLY A 27 9.60 -10.64 12.54
CA GLY A 27 10.25 -10.53 13.84
C GLY A 27 9.28 -10.30 15.00
N ASP A 28 7.98 -10.57 14.82
CA ASP A 28 6.93 -10.43 15.84
C ASP A 28 6.61 -11.75 16.56
N GLY A 29 7.44 -12.78 16.35
CA GLY A 29 7.30 -14.10 16.96
C GLY A 29 6.27 -15.01 16.28
N LYS A 30 5.67 -14.60 15.15
CA LYS A 30 4.67 -15.41 14.43
C LYS A 30 5.24 -16.20 13.26
N GLY A 31 6.52 -15.97 12.91
CA GLY A 31 7.16 -16.58 11.75
C GLY A 31 6.53 -16.15 10.41
N GLU A 32 6.75 -16.93 9.38
CA GLU A 32 6.08 -16.74 8.09
C GLU A 32 4.56 -16.98 8.19
N ARG A 33 3.79 -16.18 7.47
CA ARG A 33 2.32 -16.20 7.50
C ARG A 33 1.76 -16.84 6.24
N ASN A 34 1.03 -17.94 6.39
CA ASN A 34 0.30 -18.55 5.28
C ASN A 34 -0.85 -17.68 4.78
N THR A 35 -1.43 -16.86 5.65
CA THR A 35 -2.60 -16.04 5.33
C THR A 35 -2.46 -14.65 5.94
N VAL A 36 -2.78 -13.65 5.13
CA VAL A 36 -2.88 -12.25 5.55
C VAL A 36 -4.24 -11.73 5.11
N TYR A 37 -4.97 -11.13 6.03
CA TYR A 37 -6.27 -10.50 5.75
C TYR A 37 -6.10 -8.99 5.58
N ILE A 38 -6.79 -8.43 4.59
CA ILE A 38 -6.85 -6.99 4.35
C ILE A 38 -8.28 -6.51 4.29
N GLY A 39 -8.55 -5.31 4.79
CA GLY A 39 -9.85 -4.67 4.65
C GLY A 39 -10.14 -4.31 3.20
N ARG A 40 -11.37 -4.56 2.74
CA ARG A 40 -11.83 -4.20 1.40
C ARG A 40 -11.92 -2.69 1.20
N TYR A 41 -12.29 -1.97 2.24
CA TYR A 41 -12.54 -0.52 2.23
C TYR A 41 -11.58 0.21 3.15
N HIS A 42 -11.41 1.51 2.93
CA HIS A 42 -10.79 2.38 3.92
C HIS A 42 -11.52 2.32 5.26
N CYS A 43 -10.86 2.69 6.34
CA CYS A 43 -11.50 2.69 7.65
C CYS A 43 -12.58 3.76 7.75
N HIS A 44 -13.74 3.37 8.28
CA HIS A 44 -14.90 4.24 8.41
C HIS A 44 -14.68 5.35 9.45
N THR A 45 -15.21 6.53 9.18
CA THR A 45 -14.99 7.74 9.97
C THR A 45 -15.42 7.61 11.44
N SER A 46 -16.46 6.81 11.74
CA SER A 46 -17.02 6.72 13.10
C SER A 46 -16.46 5.58 13.95
N ASN A 47 -15.91 4.52 13.35
CA ASN A 47 -15.63 3.28 14.10
C ASN A 47 -14.35 2.55 13.71
N TRP A 48 -13.53 3.11 12.82
CA TRP A 48 -12.27 2.55 12.33
C TRP A 48 -12.38 1.23 11.55
N LYS A 49 -13.56 0.66 11.38
CA LYS A 49 -13.75 -0.61 10.67
C LYS A 49 -13.69 -0.41 9.16
N SER A 50 -13.16 -1.39 8.45
CA SER A 50 -13.30 -1.48 7.00
C SER A 50 -14.73 -1.93 6.68
N GLN A 51 -15.55 -1.03 6.16
CA GLN A 51 -16.96 -1.32 5.87
C GLN A 51 -17.50 -0.46 4.74
N SER A 52 -18.47 -0.96 4.01
CA SER A 52 -19.23 -0.22 3.01
C SER A 52 -20.13 0.86 3.64
N GLY A 53 -20.48 1.85 2.86
CA GLY A 53 -21.29 3.00 3.27
C GLY A 53 -20.52 4.03 4.08
N GLY A 54 -20.95 5.26 4.07
CA GLY A 54 -20.30 6.36 4.79
C GLY A 54 -18.91 6.73 4.27
N LYS A 55 -18.34 7.77 4.85
CA LYS A 55 -17.07 8.32 4.42
C LYS A 55 -15.88 7.62 5.11
N PRO A 56 -14.72 7.55 4.43
CA PRO A 56 -13.49 7.14 5.08
C PRO A 56 -13.07 8.17 6.13
N LYS A 57 -12.28 7.72 7.11
CA LYS A 57 -11.68 8.61 8.09
C LYS A 57 -10.54 9.38 7.44
N ALA A 58 -10.68 10.68 7.39
CA ALA A 58 -9.71 11.59 6.79
C ALA A 58 -9.27 12.68 7.77
N ASN A 59 -8.29 13.50 7.40
CA ASN A 59 -7.75 14.59 8.21
C ASN A 59 -7.24 14.13 9.60
N ILE A 60 -6.50 13.04 9.62
CA ILE A 60 -5.94 12.44 10.83
C ILE A 60 -4.45 12.22 10.69
N THR A 61 -3.74 12.14 11.80
CA THR A 61 -2.34 11.74 11.81
C THR A 61 -2.21 10.22 11.65
N ARG A 62 -1.06 9.75 11.15
CA ARG A 62 -0.78 8.32 11.06
C ARG A 62 -0.82 7.62 12.42
N SER A 63 -0.28 8.25 13.46
CA SER A 63 -0.35 7.70 14.82
C SER A 63 -1.78 7.57 15.34
N ALA A 64 -2.67 8.51 15.02
CA ALA A 64 -4.09 8.41 15.39
C ALA A 64 -4.78 7.26 14.63
N ALA A 65 -4.45 7.07 13.35
CA ALA A 65 -4.94 5.93 12.56
C ALA A 65 -4.45 4.60 13.14
N ARG A 66 -3.14 4.48 13.42
CA ARG A 66 -2.52 3.29 14.04
C ARG A 66 -3.23 2.91 15.35
N ASN A 67 -3.38 3.87 16.26
CA ASN A 67 -4.00 3.62 17.56
C ASN A 67 -5.49 3.28 17.45
N GLY A 68 -6.23 3.99 16.59
CA GLY A 68 -7.66 3.75 16.40
C GLY A 68 -7.95 2.38 15.79
N ILE A 69 -7.18 1.97 14.80
CA ILE A 69 -7.33 0.66 14.13
C ILE A 69 -6.88 -0.48 15.06
N HIS A 70 -5.72 -0.34 15.71
CA HIS A 70 -5.23 -1.35 16.65
C HIS A 70 -6.13 -1.51 17.88
N GLY A 71 -6.84 -0.45 18.27
CA GLY A 71 -7.86 -0.50 19.31
C GLY A 71 -9.07 -1.40 19.00
N LEU A 72 -9.25 -1.84 17.75
CA LEU A 72 -10.28 -2.82 17.39
C LEU A 72 -9.94 -4.25 17.83
N GLY A 73 -8.67 -4.53 18.07
CA GLY A 73 -8.19 -5.84 18.53
C GLY A 73 -6.70 -6.01 18.37
N GLY A 74 -6.04 -6.72 19.27
CA GLY A 74 -4.58 -6.84 19.33
C GLY A 74 -3.89 -7.49 18.11
N THR A 75 -4.66 -8.04 17.18
CA THR A 75 -4.13 -8.59 15.91
C THR A 75 -4.53 -7.77 14.69
N ILE A 76 -5.21 -6.64 14.90
CA ILE A 76 -5.67 -5.74 13.84
C ILE A 76 -4.70 -4.55 13.78
N TRP A 77 -4.12 -4.33 12.61
CA TRP A 77 -3.15 -3.27 12.36
C TRP A 77 -3.60 -2.37 11.22
N GLN A 78 -3.14 -1.13 11.22
CA GLN A 78 -3.24 -0.28 10.05
C GLN A 78 -2.50 -0.94 8.88
N SER A 79 -3.03 -0.77 7.65
CA SER A 79 -2.36 -1.23 6.44
C SER A 79 -0.94 -0.67 6.38
N ASP A 80 0.02 -1.55 6.25
CA ASP A 80 1.44 -1.20 6.23
C ASP A 80 2.05 -1.36 4.83
N ILE A 81 3.27 -0.88 4.68
CA ILE A 81 3.96 -0.93 3.41
C ILE A 81 4.25 -2.36 2.94
N GLN A 82 4.41 -3.33 3.83
CA GLN A 82 4.65 -4.73 3.48
C GLN A 82 3.42 -5.34 2.80
N ILE A 83 2.22 -5.03 3.32
CA ILE A 83 0.96 -5.42 2.68
C ILE A 83 0.81 -4.71 1.33
N ARG A 84 1.07 -3.42 1.26
CA ARG A 84 0.99 -2.65 0.00
C ARG A 84 1.98 -3.17 -1.05
N MET A 85 3.22 -3.48 -0.68
CA MET A 85 4.20 -4.10 -1.56
C MET A 85 3.73 -5.46 -2.07
N THR A 86 3.12 -6.27 -1.21
CA THR A 86 2.59 -7.59 -1.60
C THR A 86 1.46 -7.46 -2.61
N ILE A 87 0.51 -6.55 -2.39
CA ILE A 87 -0.58 -6.26 -3.33
C ILE A 87 0.01 -5.77 -4.66
N TRP A 88 1.01 -4.91 -4.61
CA TRP A 88 1.65 -4.39 -5.81
C TRP A 88 2.43 -5.46 -6.58
N MET A 89 3.09 -6.41 -5.91
CA MET A 89 3.70 -7.58 -6.55
C MET A 89 2.65 -8.42 -7.27
N LEU A 90 1.49 -8.65 -6.67
CA LEU A 90 0.36 -9.34 -7.32
C LEU A 90 -0.09 -8.58 -8.57
N TYR A 91 -0.26 -7.28 -8.46
CA TYR A 91 -0.62 -6.42 -9.59
C TYR A 91 0.41 -6.52 -10.73
N LEU A 92 1.71 -6.48 -10.43
CA LEU A 92 2.77 -6.61 -11.43
C LEU A 92 2.78 -7.98 -12.13
N VAL A 93 2.45 -9.05 -11.41
CA VAL A 93 2.32 -10.39 -12.02
C VAL A 93 1.15 -10.44 -13.00
N GLU A 94 0.04 -9.76 -12.69
CA GLU A 94 -1.17 -9.77 -13.54
C GLU A 94 -1.06 -8.84 -14.75
N PHE A 95 -0.52 -7.64 -14.57
CA PHE A 95 -0.59 -6.59 -15.58
C PHE A 95 0.74 -6.30 -16.27
N ALA A 96 1.87 -6.69 -15.71
CA ALA A 96 3.23 -6.42 -16.21
C ALA A 96 3.49 -4.94 -16.57
N ASP A 97 2.77 -4.03 -15.93
CA ASP A 97 2.87 -2.57 -16.09
C ASP A 97 2.95 -1.91 -14.71
N TRP A 98 3.79 -0.90 -14.57
CA TRP A 98 3.93 -0.14 -13.31
C TRP A 98 2.78 0.84 -13.08
N ASN A 99 2.07 1.21 -14.13
CA ASN A 99 1.05 2.25 -14.11
C ASN A 99 -0.35 1.65 -13.95
N SER A 100 -0.82 1.56 -12.71
CA SER A 100 -2.14 1.04 -12.36
C SER A 100 -3.29 1.92 -12.88
N GLN A 101 -3.09 3.22 -12.97
CA GLN A 101 -4.08 4.14 -13.51
C GLN A 101 -4.33 3.91 -15.01
N LYS A 102 -3.28 3.55 -15.76
CA LYS A 102 -3.40 3.20 -17.18
C LYS A 102 -4.07 1.84 -17.40
N THR A 103 -3.76 0.85 -16.59
CA THR A 103 -4.21 -0.55 -16.78
C THR A 103 -5.59 -0.81 -16.18
N ILE A 104 -5.92 -0.19 -15.06
CA ILE A 104 -7.19 -0.37 -14.34
C ILE A 104 -8.06 0.87 -14.46
N GLY A 105 -7.50 2.05 -14.19
CA GLY A 105 -8.20 3.33 -14.25
C GLY A 105 -7.67 4.33 -13.25
N LYS A 106 -7.85 5.62 -13.55
CA LYS A 106 -7.36 6.73 -12.74
C LYS A 106 -7.99 6.76 -11.32
N GLY A 107 -9.24 6.37 -11.21
CA GLY A 107 -9.99 6.53 -9.97
C GLY A 107 -10.47 7.97 -9.74
N CYS A 108 -10.94 8.23 -8.53
CA CYS A 108 -11.51 9.50 -8.08
C CYS A 108 -10.56 10.29 -7.15
N GLY A 109 -9.25 10.19 -7.37
CA GLY A 109 -8.23 10.78 -6.47
C GLY A 109 -8.17 12.32 -6.50
N ASP A 110 -8.69 12.96 -7.55
CA ASP A 110 -8.67 14.43 -7.68
C ASP A 110 -9.77 15.13 -6.85
N ASN A 111 -10.51 14.38 -6.05
CA ASN A 111 -11.59 14.96 -5.27
C ASN A 111 -11.05 15.69 -4.02
N SER A 112 -11.51 16.90 -3.80
CA SER A 112 -11.20 17.69 -2.61
C SER A 112 -11.91 17.19 -1.33
N ALA A 113 -12.88 16.30 -1.46
CA ALA A 113 -13.64 15.74 -0.34
C ALA A 113 -13.84 14.23 -0.50
N PRO A 114 -13.66 13.43 0.59
CA PRO A 114 -13.88 11.99 0.54
C PRO A 114 -15.30 11.64 0.12
N GLY A 115 -15.46 10.71 -0.81
CA GLY A 115 -16.73 10.10 -1.16
C GLY A 115 -17.06 8.90 -0.28
N ASN A 116 -18.32 8.46 -0.28
CA ASN A 116 -18.74 7.27 0.45
C ASN A 116 -18.08 6.02 -0.12
N MET A 117 -17.66 5.11 0.76
CA MET A 117 -17.17 3.78 0.41
C MET A 117 -18.30 2.86 -0.01
N GLY A 118 -17.97 1.76 -0.70
CA GLY A 118 -18.96 0.80 -1.21
C GLY A 118 -19.40 1.09 -2.64
N TYR A 119 -18.76 2.03 -3.32
CA TYR A 119 -19.09 2.38 -4.72
C TYR A 119 -18.74 1.25 -5.71
N THR A 120 -17.94 0.27 -5.27
CA THR A 120 -17.60 -0.93 -6.06
C THR A 120 -18.41 -2.16 -5.69
N ASP A 121 -19.36 -2.08 -4.76
CA ASP A 121 -20.10 -3.25 -4.23
C ASP A 121 -20.92 -3.97 -5.30
N SER A 122 -21.41 -3.24 -6.30
CA SER A 122 -22.21 -3.78 -7.41
C SER A 122 -21.36 -4.23 -8.61
N MET A 123 -20.02 -4.11 -8.55
CA MET A 123 -19.17 -4.53 -9.66
C MET A 123 -19.22 -6.04 -9.86
N PRO A 124 -19.44 -6.53 -11.10
CA PRO A 124 -19.53 -7.96 -11.39
C PRO A 124 -18.16 -8.66 -11.42
N TYR A 125 -17.07 -7.92 -11.39
CA TYR A 125 -15.70 -8.45 -11.43
C TYR A 125 -14.86 -7.86 -10.31
N HIS A 126 -13.88 -8.62 -9.87
CA HIS A 126 -13.00 -8.27 -8.75
C HIS A 126 -11.96 -7.17 -9.05
N THR A 127 -11.77 -6.78 -10.31
CA THR A 127 -10.77 -5.79 -10.73
C THR A 127 -11.30 -4.94 -11.88
N GLY A 128 -11.15 -3.63 -11.80
CA GLY A 128 -11.59 -2.70 -12.83
C GLY A 128 -12.12 -1.39 -12.25
N THR A 129 -12.92 -0.69 -13.05
CA THR A 129 -13.61 0.53 -12.67
C THR A 129 -15.11 0.35 -12.61
N THR A 130 -15.79 1.21 -11.86
CA THR A 130 -17.27 1.27 -11.84
C THR A 130 -17.81 1.63 -13.23
N GLN A 131 -19.01 1.16 -13.55
CA GLN A 131 -19.67 1.48 -14.82
C GLN A 131 -20.10 2.94 -14.91
N ASN A 132 -20.50 3.52 -13.78
CA ASN A 132 -20.91 4.91 -13.68
C ASN A 132 -19.91 5.69 -12.81
N SER A 133 -19.79 6.98 -13.08
CA SER A 133 -19.00 7.86 -12.22
C SER A 133 -19.51 7.77 -10.78
N ARG A 134 -18.59 7.61 -9.85
CA ARG A 134 -18.88 7.63 -8.42
C ARG A 134 -19.42 9.01 -8.00
N ASP A 135 -18.84 10.04 -8.56
CA ASP A 135 -19.17 11.43 -8.37
C ASP A 135 -18.69 12.25 -9.59
N SER A 136 -18.63 13.57 -9.46
CA SER A 136 -18.15 14.46 -10.53
C SER A 136 -16.68 14.29 -10.90
N TYR A 137 -15.90 13.51 -10.15
CA TYR A 137 -14.45 13.34 -10.34
C TYR A 137 -14.07 12.06 -11.08
N GLY A 138 -15.01 11.14 -11.31
CA GLY A 138 -14.77 10.00 -12.18
C GLY A 138 -15.25 8.64 -11.66
N LEU A 139 -14.74 7.60 -12.30
CA LEU A 139 -15.05 6.20 -11.96
C LEU A 139 -14.23 5.76 -10.76
N GLY A 140 -14.85 5.07 -9.80
CA GLY A 140 -14.14 4.40 -8.72
C GLY A 140 -13.35 3.19 -9.19
N THR A 141 -12.31 2.81 -8.49
CA THR A 141 -11.44 1.67 -8.82
C THR A 141 -11.52 0.55 -7.80
N GLN A 142 -11.25 -0.65 -8.26
CA GLN A 142 -11.13 -1.84 -7.44
C GLN A 142 -10.05 -2.76 -8.01
N TYR A 143 -9.20 -3.31 -7.15
CA TYR A 143 -8.25 -4.34 -7.49
C TYR A 143 -8.41 -5.51 -6.51
N ARG A 144 -8.73 -6.71 -7.05
CA ARG A 144 -8.97 -7.95 -6.29
C ARG A 144 -9.93 -7.75 -5.11
N ASN A 145 -11.05 -7.06 -5.37
CA ASN A 145 -12.05 -6.66 -4.40
C ASN A 145 -11.59 -5.64 -3.33
N ILE A 146 -10.40 -5.07 -3.44
CA ILE A 146 -9.97 -3.97 -2.59
C ILE A 146 -10.34 -2.67 -3.29
N GLU A 147 -11.22 -1.89 -2.66
CA GLU A 147 -11.72 -0.63 -3.18
C GLU A 147 -10.72 0.50 -2.92
N GLY A 148 -10.45 1.30 -3.94
CA GLY A 148 -9.79 2.59 -3.77
C GLY A 148 -8.32 2.53 -3.34
N LEU A 149 -7.51 1.57 -3.81
CA LEU A 149 -6.09 1.50 -3.45
C LEU A 149 -5.28 2.75 -3.79
N TRP A 150 -5.73 3.56 -4.75
CA TRP A 150 -5.12 4.83 -5.18
C TRP A 150 -6.16 5.90 -5.48
N ASP A 151 -7.39 5.75 -5.00
CA ASP A 151 -8.44 6.73 -5.16
C ASP A 151 -9.13 7.06 -3.83
N ASN A 152 -10.02 8.05 -3.83
CA ASN A 152 -10.84 8.53 -2.72
C ASN A 152 -10.09 9.39 -1.70
N VAL A 153 -9.08 8.87 -1.02
CA VAL A 153 -8.24 9.60 -0.04
C VAL A 153 -6.80 9.14 -0.13
N TYR A 154 -5.88 9.99 0.32
CA TYR A 154 -4.51 9.55 0.57
C TYR A 154 -4.46 8.62 1.77
N ASP A 155 -3.78 7.51 1.61
CA ASP A 155 -3.61 6.50 2.65
C ASP A 155 -2.31 6.67 3.42
N TRP A 156 -2.40 6.66 4.72
CA TRP A 156 -1.23 6.45 5.56
C TRP A 156 -0.78 4.99 5.50
N GLY A 157 0.38 4.73 4.87
CA GLY A 157 1.06 3.45 5.01
C GLY A 157 1.86 3.41 6.31
N ASP A 158 1.59 2.43 7.17
CA ASP A 158 2.41 2.21 8.37
C ASP A 158 3.67 1.39 8.08
N GLY A 159 4.52 1.16 9.07
CA GLY A 159 5.74 0.38 8.91
C GLY A 159 6.88 1.09 8.18
N CYS A 160 6.81 2.41 8.02
CA CYS A 160 7.91 3.22 7.50
C CYS A 160 7.86 4.66 8.01
N TYR A 161 9.00 5.34 7.94
CA TYR A 161 9.08 6.80 8.17
C TYR A 161 10.31 7.37 7.46
N TYR A 162 10.34 8.70 7.31
CA TYR A 162 11.48 9.43 6.78
C TYR A 162 12.23 10.19 7.87
N ASN A 163 13.55 10.24 7.75
CA ASN A 163 14.44 11.11 8.52
C ASN A 163 15.60 11.58 7.64
N SER A 164 16.63 12.19 8.23
CA SER A 164 17.81 12.66 7.48
C SER A 164 18.59 11.55 6.76
N ALA A 165 18.42 10.28 7.15
CA ALA A 165 19.00 9.12 6.47
C ALA A 165 18.12 8.58 5.34
N GLY A 166 16.98 9.20 5.05
CA GLY A 166 16.00 8.79 4.04
C GLY A 166 14.89 7.89 4.59
N LEU A 167 14.37 7.01 3.74
CA LEU A 167 13.31 6.06 4.11
C LEU A 167 13.85 5.01 5.07
N ASN A 168 13.10 4.81 6.15
CA ASN A 168 13.32 3.75 7.13
C ASN A 168 12.14 2.79 7.10
N ILE A 169 12.39 1.49 7.06
CA ILE A 169 11.38 0.43 7.01
C ILE A 169 11.38 -0.33 8.33
N ILE A 170 10.20 -0.52 8.91
CA ILE A 170 9.99 -1.29 10.13
C ILE A 170 9.19 -2.54 9.77
N MET A 171 9.77 -3.72 9.93
CA MET A 171 9.08 -4.99 9.63
C MET A 171 8.11 -5.40 10.73
N ASN A 172 8.52 -5.31 11.98
CA ASN A 172 7.74 -5.76 13.12
C ASN A 172 6.59 -4.79 13.44
N PRO A 173 5.32 -5.20 13.30
CA PRO A 173 4.18 -4.31 13.54
C PRO A 173 4.07 -3.81 14.99
N ASN A 174 4.60 -4.56 15.97
CA ASN A 174 4.63 -4.12 17.36
C ASN A 174 5.56 -2.91 17.59
N ASN A 175 6.46 -2.62 16.63
CA ASN A 175 7.46 -1.55 16.72
C ASN A 175 7.14 -0.38 15.79
N PHE A 176 5.98 -0.34 15.15
CA PHE A 176 5.63 0.75 14.24
C PHE A 176 5.71 2.10 14.92
N SER A 177 6.44 3.00 14.28
CA SER A 177 6.76 4.33 14.79
C SER A 177 6.85 5.32 13.62
N ASP A 178 6.65 6.59 13.92
CA ASP A 178 6.78 7.67 12.96
C ASP A 178 8.19 8.27 12.92
N THR A 179 9.08 7.86 13.84
CA THR A 179 10.38 8.52 14.03
C THR A 179 11.56 7.60 14.34
N SER A 180 11.34 6.32 14.67
CA SER A 180 12.41 5.44 15.17
C SER A 180 12.18 3.96 14.87
N GLY A 181 13.20 3.15 15.09
CA GLY A 181 13.10 1.68 15.08
C GLY A 181 13.16 1.01 13.71
N GLY A 182 13.43 1.76 12.63
CA GLY A 182 13.49 1.21 11.28
C GLY A 182 14.92 0.96 10.79
N THR A 183 15.01 0.23 9.67
CA THR A 183 16.23 0.05 8.90
C THR A 183 16.25 1.03 7.73
N ALA A 184 17.26 1.91 7.68
CA ALA A 184 17.41 2.91 6.63
C ALA A 184 17.77 2.25 5.29
N VAL A 185 17.04 2.62 4.22
CA VAL A 185 17.29 2.13 2.85
C VAL A 185 17.95 3.18 1.93
N GLY A 186 18.13 4.40 2.42
CA GLY A 186 18.94 5.43 1.74
C GLY A 186 18.31 6.01 0.48
N VAL A 187 16.99 6.15 0.44
CA VAL A 187 16.27 6.74 -0.70
C VAL A 187 15.98 8.24 -0.47
N PRO A 188 15.75 9.00 -1.57
CA PRO A 188 15.38 10.41 -1.48
C PRO A 188 14.18 10.64 -0.58
N THR A 189 14.15 11.79 0.10
CA THR A 189 13.11 12.16 1.07
C THR A 189 11.90 12.84 0.45
N SER A 190 11.92 13.11 -0.85
CA SER A 190 10.83 13.80 -1.54
C SER A 190 10.81 13.47 -3.03
N GLY A 191 9.67 13.71 -3.66
CA GLY A 191 9.46 13.57 -5.09
C GLY A 191 8.69 12.31 -5.47
N TRP A 192 8.45 12.14 -6.75
CA TRP A 192 7.70 11.03 -7.32
C TRP A 192 8.64 9.86 -7.63
N PRO A 193 8.31 8.63 -7.27
CA PRO A 193 9.16 7.48 -7.55
C PRO A 193 9.38 7.29 -9.05
N SER A 194 10.64 7.13 -9.45
CA SER A 194 11.02 6.91 -10.85
C SER A 194 11.83 5.64 -11.07
N ALA A 195 12.36 5.03 -10.01
CA ALA A 195 13.06 3.76 -10.06
C ALA A 195 12.87 2.98 -8.75
N PHE A 196 12.93 1.66 -8.85
CA PHE A 196 12.73 0.74 -7.73
C PHE A 196 13.82 -0.32 -7.66
N ALA A 197 14.10 -0.80 -6.47
CA ALA A 197 14.98 -1.94 -6.21
C ALA A 197 14.38 -2.85 -5.13
N VAL A 198 14.91 -4.06 -5.05
CA VAL A 198 14.61 -4.98 -3.96
C VAL A 198 15.63 -4.78 -2.84
N ALA A 199 15.18 -4.68 -1.61
CA ALA A 199 16.07 -4.58 -0.46
C ALA A 199 16.83 -5.88 -0.27
N THR A 200 18.15 -5.78 -0.18
CA THR A 200 19.07 -6.88 0.17
C THR A 200 19.61 -6.76 1.58
N LYS A 201 19.12 -5.80 2.35
CA LYS A 201 19.56 -5.59 3.74
C LYS A 201 18.91 -6.60 4.65
N SER A 202 19.70 -7.14 5.58
CA SER A 202 19.21 -8.03 6.63
C SER A 202 18.02 -7.44 7.37
N GLY A 203 16.97 -8.21 7.53
CA GLY A 203 15.71 -7.81 8.14
C GLY A 203 14.76 -7.04 7.23
N LEU A 204 15.10 -6.86 5.94
CA LEU A 204 14.25 -6.22 4.94
C LEU A 204 14.15 -7.03 3.64
N GLU A 205 14.49 -8.29 3.71
CA GLU A 205 14.58 -9.16 2.55
C GLU A 205 13.29 -9.07 1.71
N TRP A 206 13.50 -8.84 0.40
CA TRP A 206 12.43 -8.82 -0.60
C TRP A 206 11.44 -7.66 -0.53
N CYS A 207 11.68 -6.66 0.31
CA CYS A 207 10.96 -5.41 0.21
C CYS A 207 11.33 -4.66 -1.09
N ILE A 208 10.33 -4.27 -1.86
CA ILE A 208 10.53 -3.35 -2.99
C ILE A 208 10.45 -1.92 -2.45
N TYR A 209 11.43 -1.11 -2.78
CA TYR A 209 11.48 0.30 -2.37
C TYR A 209 11.99 1.20 -3.50
N PRO A 210 11.59 2.47 -3.53
CA PRO A 210 12.08 3.40 -4.55
C PRO A 210 13.53 3.75 -4.30
N THR A 211 14.30 3.87 -5.37
CA THR A 211 15.74 4.21 -5.35
C THR A 211 16.03 5.56 -5.97
N ALA A 212 15.09 6.11 -6.71
CA ALA A 212 15.18 7.44 -7.30
C ALA A 212 13.81 8.09 -7.39
N THR A 213 13.82 9.41 -7.44
CA THR A 213 12.64 10.24 -7.69
C THR A 213 12.83 11.06 -8.95
N GLY A 214 11.73 11.33 -9.64
CA GLY A 214 11.73 12.14 -10.87
C GLY A 214 10.31 12.25 -11.41
N GLY A 215 10.12 13.11 -12.42
CA GLY A 215 8.79 13.31 -12.99
C GLY A 215 7.89 14.20 -12.13
N SER A 216 6.60 14.05 -12.32
CA SER A 216 5.55 14.84 -11.67
C SER A 216 4.38 13.94 -11.29
N GLU A 217 3.36 14.52 -10.67
CA GLU A 217 2.09 13.84 -10.35
C GLU A 217 1.44 13.14 -11.57
N THR A 218 1.68 13.64 -12.76
CA THR A 218 1.13 13.06 -14.00
C THR A 218 2.10 12.16 -14.75
N THR A 219 3.37 12.08 -14.34
CA THR A 219 4.43 11.33 -15.05
C THR A 219 5.16 10.32 -14.16
N TYR A 220 4.74 10.13 -12.91
CA TYR A 220 5.31 9.09 -12.04
C TYR A 220 4.94 7.70 -12.55
N SER A 221 5.72 6.71 -12.16
CA SER A 221 5.63 5.38 -12.74
C SER A 221 4.86 4.37 -11.91
N SER A 222 4.35 4.75 -10.73
CA SER A 222 3.62 3.80 -9.88
C SER A 222 2.82 4.47 -8.76
N ASP A 223 1.60 4.00 -8.54
CA ASP A 223 0.74 4.40 -7.41
C ASP A 223 1.11 3.71 -6.09
N ALA A 224 2.06 2.78 -6.10
CA ALA A 224 2.45 2.04 -4.91
C ALA A 224 3.15 2.90 -3.86
N TRP A 225 3.82 3.96 -4.30
CA TRP A 225 4.57 4.88 -3.46
C TRP A 225 4.39 6.32 -3.90
N VAL A 226 3.89 7.13 -3.01
CA VAL A 226 3.89 8.59 -3.17
C VAL A 226 4.71 9.19 -2.04
N PHE A 227 5.71 9.97 -2.39
CA PHE A 227 6.53 10.68 -1.41
C PHE A 227 6.20 12.16 -1.44
N ASN A 228 5.60 12.64 -0.39
CA ASN A 228 5.56 14.05 -0.15
C ASN A 228 6.12 14.32 1.25
N ALA A 229 7.24 14.99 1.33
CA ALA A 229 7.87 15.38 2.58
C ALA A 229 7.04 16.40 3.39
N SER A 230 5.95 16.87 2.81
CA SER A 230 5.03 17.83 3.46
C SER A 230 3.86 17.17 4.19
N TYR A 231 3.78 15.82 4.23
CA TYR A 231 2.72 15.07 4.92
C TYR A 231 3.28 14.09 5.92
#